data_872b31ae588a77f3e019cc590367e20a
#
_entry.id   872b31ae588a77f3e019cc590367e20a
#
_cell.length_a   1.000
_cell.length_b   1.000
_cell.length_c   1.000
_cell.angle_alpha   90.00
_cell.angle_beta   90.00
_cell.angle_gamma   90.00
#
_symmetry.space_group_name_H-M   'P 1'
#
loop_
_entity.id
_entity.type
_entity.pdbx_description
1 polymer ?
#
loop_
_entity_poly.entity_id
_entity_poly.type
_entity_poly.pdbx_seq_one_letter_code
_entity_poly.pdbx_strand_id
1 'polypeptide(L)'
;VSPTFSALAVRNYRIYILGAIVSNTGTWMQRIGQDWLVLQLTDSGTALGITTGLQLLPALLFSPIAGVVADRVPKRTVLRCTQVAMALPALLLGILAVTGVVEVWHVYVLAFVFGIGTAFDAPARQSFVVEIVGPKDLSNAVGLNSASFNLARMIGPAVAGLLIAALGSGVRAAGWVILVNAVSYLAVLTSLQLLDPTRLTPSTVTGTRQHAVRDGIAYVRSRPDLVLILTCVFFVGTFGMNFQMTSALMATQVFGKGAGEYGLLASIMAVGSLAGALMAARRGRPRLRFVVLAGAAFSVTEIVAGLMPTYATFAAVLPVLGLCALTMVTSANATIQLTSSPMMRGRVAALYLMVFMGGTPVGAPLIGWVGETFGARWMLLGGGGVTLVGIGLATAWYFHTQDAQREELRQNLRDLRWRHARRADLHGVQIH
;
A
#
# COMPACT_ATOMS: atom_id res chain seq x y z
N VAL A 1 -15.57 29.77 3.08
CA VAL A 1 -14.71 28.69 2.49
C VAL A 1 -15.66 27.70 1.84
N SER A 2 -15.38 27.28 0.59
CA SER A 2 -16.15 26.25 -0.10
C SER A 2 -16.22 24.98 0.78
N PRO A 3 -17.34 24.23 0.79
CA PRO A 3 -17.45 22.97 1.54
C PRO A 3 -16.32 21.98 1.26
N THR A 4 -15.75 22.02 0.04
CA THR A 4 -14.62 21.19 -0.40
C THR A 4 -13.32 21.47 0.36
N PHE A 5 -13.16 22.65 0.96
CA PHE A 5 -11.95 23.08 1.64
C PHE A 5 -12.21 23.51 3.09
N SER A 6 -13.28 23.02 3.71
CA SER A 6 -13.69 23.45 5.07
C SER A 6 -12.60 23.19 6.12
N ALA A 7 -11.88 22.06 6.05
CA ALA A 7 -10.80 21.75 6.97
C ALA A 7 -9.65 22.76 6.92
N LEU A 8 -9.42 23.46 5.78
CA LEU A 8 -8.39 24.51 5.70
C LEU A 8 -8.75 25.79 6.49
N ALA A 9 -9.99 25.93 6.94
CA ALA A 9 -10.38 26.99 7.87
C ALA A 9 -9.74 26.77 9.26
N VAL A 10 -9.46 25.52 9.63
CA VAL A 10 -8.75 25.16 10.86
C VAL A 10 -7.28 25.54 10.71
N ARG A 11 -6.82 26.54 11.46
CA ARG A 11 -5.44 27.06 11.37
C ARG A 11 -4.38 25.96 11.53
N ASN A 12 -4.53 25.10 12.54
CA ASN A 12 -3.59 24.00 12.77
C ASN A 12 -3.54 23.04 11.59
N TYR A 13 -4.67 22.69 11.00
CA TYR A 13 -4.70 21.81 9.85
C TYR A 13 -4.03 22.41 8.62
N ARG A 14 -4.25 23.71 8.37
CA ARG A 14 -3.61 24.42 7.26
C ARG A 14 -2.08 24.43 7.38
N ILE A 15 -1.56 24.69 8.58
CA ILE A 15 -0.11 24.64 8.84
C ILE A 15 0.42 23.22 8.63
N TYR A 16 -0.26 22.23 9.18
CA TYR A 16 0.13 20.81 9.09
C TYR A 16 0.14 20.31 7.64
N ILE A 17 -0.91 20.57 6.87
CA ILE A 17 -1.05 20.01 5.50
C ILE A 17 0.00 20.62 4.55
N LEU A 18 0.37 21.89 4.73
CA LEU A 18 1.44 22.52 3.93
C LEU A 18 2.79 21.82 4.18
N GLY A 19 3.16 21.59 5.43
CA GLY A 19 4.37 20.84 5.76
C GLY A 19 4.32 19.40 5.23
N ALA A 20 3.14 18.74 5.33
CA ALA A 20 2.93 17.38 4.86
C ALA A 20 3.05 17.27 3.32
N ILE A 21 2.56 18.24 2.55
CA ILE A 21 2.70 18.27 1.08
C ILE A 21 4.18 18.28 0.69
N VAL A 22 4.97 19.15 1.28
CA VAL A 22 6.41 19.27 0.99
C VAL A 22 7.13 17.96 1.32
N SER A 23 6.92 17.43 2.52
CA SER A 23 7.57 16.19 2.96
C SER A 23 7.11 14.96 2.18
N ASN A 24 5.82 14.82 1.87
CA ASN A 24 5.33 13.73 1.05
C ASN A 24 5.94 13.76 -0.36
N THR A 25 6.05 14.94 -0.97
CA THR A 25 6.70 15.11 -2.28
C THR A 25 8.16 14.69 -2.21
N GLY A 26 8.91 15.16 -1.19
CA GLY A 26 10.29 14.75 -0.95
C GLY A 26 10.43 13.23 -0.74
N THR A 27 9.53 12.61 0.01
CA THR A 27 9.54 11.16 0.24
C THR A 27 9.35 10.36 -1.05
N TRP A 28 8.45 10.80 -1.94
CA TRP A 28 8.28 10.17 -3.26
C TRP A 28 9.47 10.42 -4.19
N MET A 29 10.11 11.60 -4.08
CA MET A 29 11.37 11.89 -4.77
C MET A 29 12.50 10.96 -4.29
N GLN A 30 12.64 10.80 -2.97
CA GLN A 30 13.68 9.91 -2.41
C GLN A 30 13.52 8.46 -2.87
N ARG A 31 12.30 7.95 -3.02
CA ARG A 31 12.09 6.58 -3.53
C ARG A 31 12.75 6.39 -4.90
N ILE A 32 12.51 7.32 -5.82
CA ILE A 32 13.14 7.29 -7.15
C ILE A 32 14.66 7.45 -7.05
N GLY A 33 15.12 8.40 -6.22
CA GLY A 33 16.56 8.63 -5.98
C GLY A 33 17.26 7.41 -5.39
N GLN A 34 16.62 6.73 -4.44
CA GLN A 34 17.17 5.52 -3.80
C GLN A 34 17.21 4.34 -4.77
N ASP A 35 16.14 4.10 -5.54
CA ASP A 35 16.10 3.04 -6.55
C ASP A 35 17.15 3.29 -7.63
N TRP A 36 17.28 4.55 -8.09
CA TRP A 36 18.31 4.94 -9.05
C TRP A 36 19.72 4.77 -8.49
N LEU A 37 19.93 5.14 -7.23
CA LEU A 37 21.22 4.94 -6.54
C LEU A 37 21.62 3.47 -6.50
N VAL A 38 20.69 2.58 -6.14
CA VAL A 38 20.95 1.13 -6.11
C VAL A 38 21.30 0.59 -7.50
N LEU A 39 20.57 1.03 -8.53
CA LEU A 39 20.89 0.65 -9.92
C LEU A 39 22.27 1.11 -10.35
N GLN A 40 22.65 2.36 -10.03
CA GLN A 40 23.97 2.90 -10.35
C GLN A 40 25.11 2.20 -9.62
N LEU A 41 24.85 1.62 -8.44
CA LEU A 41 25.85 0.89 -7.64
C LEU A 41 25.97 -0.58 -8.05
N THR A 42 24.90 -1.23 -8.52
CA THR A 42 24.85 -2.69 -8.63
C THR A 42 24.34 -3.21 -9.96
N ASP A 43 23.58 -2.42 -10.72
CA ASP A 43 22.80 -2.84 -11.91
C ASP A 43 21.95 -4.11 -11.66
N SER A 44 21.57 -4.37 -10.40
CA SER A 44 20.93 -5.60 -9.94
C SER A 44 19.47 -5.38 -9.53
N GLY A 45 18.58 -6.19 -10.13
CA GLY A 45 17.17 -6.27 -9.74
C GLY A 45 17.00 -6.86 -8.33
N THR A 46 17.84 -7.81 -7.96
CA THR A 46 17.85 -8.41 -6.61
C THR A 46 18.18 -7.38 -5.55
N ALA A 47 19.19 -6.52 -5.80
CA ALA A 47 19.57 -5.45 -4.88
C ALA A 47 18.43 -4.43 -4.67
N LEU A 48 17.70 -4.05 -5.73
CA LEU A 48 16.49 -3.22 -5.63
C LEU A 48 15.40 -3.91 -4.81
N GLY A 49 15.17 -5.19 -5.06
CA GLY A 49 14.18 -5.99 -4.33
C GLY A 49 14.51 -6.09 -2.84
N ILE A 50 15.76 -6.34 -2.49
CA ILE A 50 16.25 -6.37 -1.10
C ILE A 50 16.07 -5.02 -0.44
N THR A 51 16.43 -3.92 -1.12
CA THR A 51 16.25 -2.56 -0.59
C THR A 51 14.78 -2.28 -0.28
N THR A 52 13.88 -2.58 -1.20
CA THR A 52 12.44 -2.42 -1.01
C THR A 52 11.92 -3.31 0.12
N GLY A 53 12.36 -4.57 0.15
CA GLY A 53 12.01 -5.52 1.20
C GLY A 53 12.43 -5.04 2.59
N LEU A 54 13.68 -4.61 2.74
CA LEU A 54 14.22 -4.09 3.99
C LEU A 54 13.51 -2.82 4.45
N GLN A 55 13.12 -1.95 3.53
CA GLN A 55 12.38 -0.72 3.84
C GLN A 55 10.96 -1.00 4.37
N LEU A 56 10.30 -2.06 3.90
CA LEU A 56 8.94 -2.42 4.31
C LEU A 56 8.89 -3.44 5.46
N LEU A 57 9.95 -4.19 5.67
CA LEU A 57 10.04 -5.21 6.72
C LEU A 57 9.74 -4.66 8.13
N PRO A 58 10.25 -3.47 8.53
CA PRO A 58 9.90 -2.90 9.83
C PRO A 58 8.40 -2.65 10.04
N ALA A 59 7.67 -2.28 8.98
CA ALA A 59 6.22 -2.10 9.09
C ALA A 59 5.52 -3.42 9.45
N LEU A 60 5.98 -4.55 8.90
CA LEU A 60 5.46 -5.87 9.26
C LEU A 60 5.81 -6.25 10.71
N LEU A 61 7.06 -6.03 11.12
CA LEU A 61 7.56 -6.45 12.43
C LEU A 61 7.00 -5.59 13.57
N PHE A 62 6.94 -4.27 13.37
CA PHE A 62 6.62 -3.29 14.43
C PHE A 62 5.20 -2.76 14.38
N SER A 63 4.37 -3.11 13.38
CA SER A 63 3.00 -2.62 13.26
C SER A 63 2.14 -2.76 14.54
N PRO A 64 2.17 -3.89 15.28
CA PRO A 64 1.41 -4.01 16.52
C PRO A 64 1.89 -3.04 17.62
N ILE A 65 3.22 -2.86 17.72
CA ILE A 65 3.85 -1.97 18.70
C ILE A 65 3.60 -0.51 18.31
N ALA A 66 3.70 -0.19 17.03
CA ALA A 66 3.47 1.15 16.50
C ALA A 66 2.05 1.65 16.77
N GLY A 67 1.05 0.77 16.66
CA GLY A 67 -0.32 1.09 17.05
C GLY A 67 -0.44 1.44 18.54
N VAL A 68 0.15 0.63 19.43
CA VAL A 68 0.13 0.88 20.87
C VAL A 68 0.85 2.19 21.22
N VAL A 69 1.99 2.47 20.59
CA VAL A 69 2.73 3.74 20.81
C VAL A 69 1.90 4.92 20.34
N ALA A 70 1.27 4.82 19.15
CA ALA A 70 0.40 5.87 18.63
C ALA A 70 -0.80 6.15 19.54
N ASP A 71 -1.28 5.15 20.28
CA ASP A 71 -2.40 5.31 21.20
C ASP A 71 -1.99 5.91 22.56
N ARG A 72 -0.82 5.55 23.07
CA ARG A 72 -0.38 5.90 24.43
C ARG A 72 0.46 7.16 24.55
N VAL A 73 1.18 7.51 23.47
CA VAL A 73 2.09 8.67 23.44
C VAL A 73 1.42 9.82 22.70
N PRO A 74 1.62 11.09 23.13
CA PRO A 74 1.11 12.25 22.40
C PRO A 74 1.55 12.19 20.92
N LYS A 75 0.58 12.18 19.97
CA LYS A 75 0.83 11.97 18.53
C LYS A 75 1.82 12.96 17.97
N ARG A 76 1.76 14.23 18.44
CA ARG A 76 2.73 15.27 18.05
C ARG A 76 4.18 14.90 18.40
N THR A 77 4.40 14.26 19.55
CA THR A 77 5.74 13.79 19.98
C THR A 77 6.17 12.61 19.11
N VAL A 78 5.29 11.62 18.91
CA VAL A 78 5.58 10.48 18.03
C VAL A 78 5.97 10.97 16.64
N LEU A 79 5.19 11.88 16.05
CA LEU A 79 5.47 12.42 14.72
C LEU A 79 6.79 13.18 14.66
N ARG A 80 7.16 13.95 15.68
CA ARG A 80 8.48 14.60 15.72
C ARG A 80 9.61 13.58 15.72
N CYS A 81 9.51 12.56 16.57
CA CYS A 81 10.51 11.50 16.65
C CYS A 81 10.61 10.71 15.32
N THR A 82 9.49 10.36 14.71
CA THR A 82 9.48 9.62 13.45
C THR A 82 10.01 10.43 12.28
N GLN A 83 9.69 11.73 12.21
CA GLN A 83 10.23 12.62 11.18
C GLN A 83 11.76 12.76 11.30
N VAL A 84 12.31 12.86 12.50
CA VAL A 84 13.77 12.87 12.73
C VAL A 84 14.36 11.49 12.38
N ALA A 85 13.70 10.40 12.81
CA ALA A 85 14.14 9.03 12.51
C ALA A 85 14.15 8.71 11.01
N MET A 86 13.34 9.41 10.19
CA MET A 86 13.36 9.30 8.73
C MET A 86 14.34 10.30 8.08
N ALA A 87 14.47 11.48 8.64
CA ALA A 87 15.38 12.50 8.13
C ALA A 87 16.85 12.11 8.25
N LEU A 88 17.26 11.51 9.37
CA LEU A 88 18.65 11.14 9.63
C LEU A 88 19.18 10.10 8.62
N PRO A 89 18.53 8.94 8.38
CA PRO A 89 19.00 8.01 7.37
C PRO A 89 18.97 8.60 5.95
N ALA A 90 17.98 9.45 5.63
CA ALA A 90 17.95 10.15 4.36
C ALA A 90 19.14 11.14 4.21
N LEU A 91 19.42 11.91 5.24
CA LEU A 91 20.57 12.84 5.28
C LEU A 91 21.89 12.07 5.12
N LEU A 92 22.08 11.01 5.91
CA LEU A 92 23.29 10.21 5.88
C LEU A 92 23.49 9.54 4.52
N LEU A 93 22.45 8.92 3.96
CA LEU A 93 22.50 8.29 2.65
C LEU A 93 22.84 9.30 1.55
N GLY A 94 22.19 10.47 1.60
CA GLY A 94 22.44 11.55 0.64
C GLY A 94 23.88 12.07 0.71
N ILE A 95 24.45 12.26 1.92
CA ILE A 95 25.84 12.68 2.11
C ILE A 95 26.79 11.61 1.55
N LEU A 96 26.60 10.32 1.90
CA LEU A 96 27.43 9.23 1.41
C LEU A 96 27.41 9.14 -0.12
N ALA A 97 26.24 9.34 -0.74
CA ALA A 97 26.10 9.33 -2.19
C ALA A 97 26.79 10.54 -2.88
N VAL A 98 26.63 11.75 -2.33
CA VAL A 98 27.26 12.96 -2.88
C VAL A 98 28.77 12.94 -2.73
N THR A 99 29.28 12.42 -1.62
CA THR A 99 30.72 12.26 -1.39
C THR A 99 31.34 11.13 -2.21
N GLY A 100 30.52 10.21 -2.73
CA GLY A 100 30.96 9.10 -3.57
C GLY A 100 31.51 7.89 -2.79
N VAL A 101 31.31 7.86 -1.46
CA VAL A 101 31.74 6.72 -0.59
C VAL A 101 30.63 5.75 -0.27
N VAL A 102 29.46 5.95 -0.90
CA VAL A 102 28.29 5.07 -0.70
C VAL A 102 28.54 3.68 -1.30
N GLU A 103 28.18 2.66 -0.53
CA GLU A 103 28.13 1.26 -0.95
C GLU A 103 26.72 0.71 -0.76
N VAL A 104 26.39 -0.41 -1.41
CA VAL A 104 25.04 -0.98 -1.40
C VAL A 104 24.56 -1.35 0.01
N TRP A 105 25.46 -1.84 0.87
CA TRP A 105 25.11 -2.19 2.25
C TRP A 105 24.70 -0.97 3.10
N HIS A 106 25.26 0.22 2.81
CA HIS A 106 24.79 1.46 3.44
C HIS A 106 23.31 1.72 3.09
N VAL A 107 22.94 1.48 1.81
CA VAL A 107 21.55 1.64 1.37
C VAL A 107 20.65 0.66 2.10
N TYR A 108 21.05 -0.60 2.25
CA TYR A 108 20.26 -1.63 2.96
C TYR A 108 19.99 -1.27 4.42
N VAL A 109 21.04 -0.90 5.15
CA VAL A 109 20.94 -0.53 6.56
C VAL A 109 20.08 0.71 6.72
N LEU A 110 20.33 1.75 5.93
CA LEU A 110 19.59 3.02 6.02
C LEU A 110 18.14 2.90 5.54
N ALA A 111 17.85 2.03 4.56
CA ALA A 111 16.48 1.70 4.16
C ALA A 111 15.71 1.01 5.29
N PHE A 112 16.32 0.08 6.01
CA PHE A 112 15.71 -0.57 7.17
C PHE A 112 15.43 0.42 8.29
N VAL A 113 16.39 1.27 8.64
CA VAL A 113 16.22 2.32 9.68
C VAL A 113 15.13 3.32 9.29
N PHE A 114 15.10 3.74 8.02
CA PHE A 114 14.03 4.58 7.47
C PHE A 114 12.67 3.89 7.58
N GLY A 115 12.62 2.58 7.30
CA GLY A 115 11.42 1.75 7.45
C GLY A 115 10.90 1.70 8.88
N ILE A 116 11.76 1.70 9.90
CA ILE A 116 11.34 1.80 11.30
C ILE A 116 10.60 3.13 11.53
N GLY A 117 11.17 4.24 11.08
CA GLY A 117 10.51 5.56 11.17
C GLY A 117 9.12 5.58 10.53
N THR A 118 8.99 5.04 9.31
CA THR A 118 7.72 4.94 8.57
C THR A 118 6.69 4.05 9.26
N ALA A 119 7.11 2.95 9.89
CA ALA A 119 6.23 2.02 10.59
C ALA A 119 5.47 2.68 11.75
N PHE A 120 6.14 3.58 12.48
CA PHE A 120 5.53 4.35 13.58
C PHE A 120 4.83 5.63 13.11
N ASP A 121 5.29 6.25 12.00
CA ASP A 121 4.73 7.50 11.48
C ASP A 121 3.29 7.31 10.98
N ALA A 122 3.02 6.24 10.23
CA ALA A 122 1.74 6.04 9.56
C ALA A 122 0.52 6.02 10.51
N PRO A 123 0.49 5.20 11.60
CA PRO A 123 -0.63 5.19 12.53
C PRO A 123 -0.74 6.49 13.34
N ALA A 124 0.39 7.08 13.74
CA ALA A 124 0.40 8.35 14.46
C ALA A 124 -0.15 9.48 13.61
N ARG A 125 0.22 9.55 12.32
CA ARG A 125 -0.26 10.55 11.37
C ARG A 125 -1.77 10.47 11.14
N GLN A 126 -2.30 9.27 10.95
CA GLN A 126 -3.74 9.06 10.77
C GLN A 126 -4.54 9.52 11.99
N SER A 127 -4.10 9.15 13.20
CA SER A 127 -4.74 9.56 14.44
C SER A 127 -4.61 11.06 14.71
N PHE A 128 -3.49 11.68 14.33
CA PHE A 128 -3.21 13.09 14.57
C PHE A 128 -4.12 14.02 13.75
N VAL A 129 -4.48 13.64 12.51
CA VAL A 129 -5.45 14.41 11.72
C VAL A 129 -6.78 14.56 12.44
N VAL A 130 -7.24 13.50 13.12
CA VAL A 130 -8.47 13.52 13.93
C VAL A 130 -8.37 14.54 15.07
N GLU A 131 -7.22 14.58 15.76
CA GLU A 131 -6.97 15.52 16.87
C GLU A 131 -6.91 16.99 16.42
N ILE A 132 -6.46 17.24 15.17
CA ILE A 132 -6.32 18.61 14.64
C ILE A 132 -7.68 19.21 14.26
N VAL A 133 -8.54 18.45 13.55
CA VAL A 133 -9.77 19.02 12.94
C VAL A 133 -11.04 18.70 13.71
N GLY A 134 -11.01 17.70 14.59
CA GLY A 134 -12.21 17.22 15.28
C GLY A 134 -13.21 16.52 14.35
N PRO A 135 -14.36 16.04 14.87
CA PRO A 135 -15.31 15.20 14.11
C PRO A 135 -15.97 15.89 12.93
N LYS A 136 -16.23 17.21 13.05
CA LYS A 136 -16.99 17.99 12.06
C LYS A 136 -16.31 18.05 10.68
N ASP A 137 -15.02 18.29 10.66
CA ASP A 137 -14.25 18.51 9.42
C ASP A 137 -13.38 17.30 9.05
N LEU A 138 -13.49 16.18 9.78
CA LEU A 138 -12.67 15.00 9.62
C LEU A 138 -12.73 14.40 8.21
N SER A 139 -13.93 14.24 7.65
CA SER A 139 -14.11 13.68 6.30
C SER A 139 -13.41 14.53 5.25
N ASN A 140 -13.51 15.86 5.38
CA ASN A 140 -12.86 16.80 4.47
C ASN A 140 -11.32 16.76 4.63
N ALA A 141 -10.83 16.75 5.87
CA ALA A 141 -9.39 16.65 6.16
C ALA A 141 -8.77 15.35 5.63
N VAL A 142 -9.46 14.21 5.80
CA VAL A 142 -9.02 12.92 5.24
C VAL A 142 -8.98 12.96 3.72
N GLY A 143 -10.00 13.57 3.08
CA GLY A 143 -10.04 13.77 1.64
C GLY A 143 -8.88 14.62 1.13
N LEU A 144 -8.61 15.76 1.77
CA LEU A 144 -7.50 16.64 1.41
C LEU A 144 -6.13 16.00 1.65
N ASN A 145 -5.98 15.24 2.75
CA ASN A 145 -4.74 14.50 3.01
C ASN A 145 -4.50 13.42 1.94
N SER A 146 -5.54 12.70 1.53
CA SER A 146 -5.47 11.71 0.46
C SER A 146 -5.15 12.35 -0.89
N ALA A 147 -5.75 13.50 -1.21
CA ALA A 147 -5.47 14.26 -2.43
C ALA A 147 -4.00 14.73 -2.45
N SER A 148 -3.53 15.30 -1.34
CA SER A 148 -2.13 15.72 -1.15
C SER A 148 -1.14 14.57 -1.36
N PHE A 149 -1.40 13.43 -0.76
CA PHE A 149 -0.56 12.23 -0.89
C PHE A 149 -0.51 11.72 -2.34
N ASN A 150 -1.65 11.67 -3.03
CA ASN A 150 -1.70 11.23 -4.43
C ASN A 150 -1.04 12.25 -5.38
N LEU A 151 -1.17 13.54 -5.10
CA LEU A 151 -0.49 14.59 -5.87
C LEU A 151 1.04 14.49 -5.71
N ALA A 152 1.52 14.30 -4.48
CA ALA A 152 2.93 14.06 -4.20
C ALA A 152 3.47 12.81 -4.90
N ARG A 153 2.68 11.71 -4.89
CA ARG A 153 3.00 10.46 -5.58
C ARG A 153 3.07 10.62 -7.10
N MET A 154 2.29 11.55 -7.66
CA MET A 154 2.29 11.83 -9.09
C MET A 154 3.43 12.77 -9.50
N ILE A 155 3.70 13.81 -8.72
CA ILE A 155 4.69 14.86 -9.07
C ILE A 155 6.10 14.45 -8.62
N GLY A 156 6.24 13.86 -7.43
CA GLY A 156 7.54 13.53 -6.83
C GLY A 156 8.46 12.74 -7.74
N PRO A 157 8.02 11.60 -8.29
CA PRO A 157 8.82 10.78 -9.19
C PRO A 157 9.30 11.51 -10.44
N ALA A 158 8.42 12.28 -11.10
CA ALA A 158 8.81 13.06 -12.29
C ALA A 158 9.86 14.10 -11.96
N VAL A 159 9.66 14.87 -10.87
CA VAL A 159 10.62 15.87 -10.42
C VAL A 159 11.97 15.23 -10.06
N ALA A 160 11.95 14.10 -9.35
CA ALA A 160 13.17 13.36 -8.99
C ALA A 160 13.91 12.87 -10.24
N GLY A 161 13.22 12.23 -11.18
CA GLY A 161 13.83 11.75 -12.41
C GLY A 161 14.45 12.86 -13.25
N LEU A 162 13.73 13.97 -13.42
CA LEU A 162 14.22 15.16 -14.14
C LEU A 162 15.44 15.80 -13.45
N LEU A 163 15.42 15.90 -12.12
CA LEU A 163 16.56 16.43 -11.36
C LEU A 163 17.78 15.52 -11.48
N ILE A 164 17.61 14.19 -11.37
CA ILE A 164 18.70 13.24 -11.54
C ILE A 164 19.28 13.36 -12.96
N ALA A 165 18.43 13.44 -13.98
CA ALA A 165 18.86 13.60 -15.36
C ALA A 165 19.63 14.91 -15.58
N ALA A 166 19.13 16.01 -15.03
CA ALA A 166 19.78 17.33 -15.13
C ALA A 166 21.13 17.39 -14.40
N LEU A 167 21.30 16.61 -13.33
CA LEU A 167 22.53 16.55 -12.53
C LEU A 167 23.55 15.50 -13.01
N GLY A 168 23.32 14.88 -14.18
CA GLY A 168 24.25 13.95 -14.81
C GLY A 168 24.02 12.48 -14.56
N SER A 169 22.84 12.09 -14.02
CA SER A 169 22.33 10.70 -13.89
C SER A 169 23.21 9.72 -13.06
N GLY A 170 24.27 10.17 -12.41
CA GLY A 170 25.15 9.34 -11.62
C GLY A 170 24.73 9.21 -10.13
N VAL A 171 25.54 8.49 -9.36
CA VAL A 171 25.37 8.29 -7.90
C VAL A 171 25.20 9.62 -7.16
N ARG A 172 25.99 10.63 -7.50
CA ARG A 172 25.93 11.97 -6.88
C ARG A 172 24.59 12.66 -7.15
N ALA A 173 24.06 12.52 -8.37
CA ALA A 173 22.78 13.11 -8.73
C ALA A 173 21.62 12.51 -7.89
N ALA A 174 21.62 11.21 -7.71
CA ALA A 174 20.69 10.52 -6.80
C ALA A 174 20.85 11.01 -5.35
N GLY A 175 22.08 11.20 -4.90
CA GLY A 175 22.40 11.74 -3.56
C GLY A 175 21.79 13.11 -3.32
N TRP A 176 21.86 14.02 -4.28
CA TRP A 176 21.25 15.35 -4.17
C TRP A 176 19.73 15.29 -4.02
N VAL A 177 19.06 14.40 -4.77
CA VAL A 177 17.59 14.21 -4.63
C VAL A 177 17.23 13.67 -3.25
N ILE A 178 18.03 12.74 -2.71
CA ILE A 178 17.83 12.21 -1.35
C ILE A 178 18.05 13.33 -0.30
N LEU A 179 19.04 14.21 -0.48
CA LEU A 179 19.26 15.36 0.40
C LEU A 179 18.11 16.36 0.37
N VAL A 180 17.52 16.61 -0.81
CA VAL A 180 16.31 17.45 -0.93
C VAL A 180 15.18 16.89 -0.05
N ASN A 181 15.00 15.57 -0.02
CA ASN A 181 14.03 14.97 0.89
C ASN A 181 14.44 15.12 2.36
N ALA A 182 15.71 14.90 2.71
CA ALA A 182 16.17 15.10 4.07
C ALA A 182 15.84 16.53 4.58
N VAL A 183 16.02 17.55 3.74
CA VAL A 183 15.64 18.93 4.04
C VAL A 183 14.11 19.09 4.10
N SER A 184 13.35 18.38 3.26
CA SER A 184 11.88 18.48 3.25
C SER A 184 11.23 18.10 4.58
N TYR A 185 11.87 17.21 5.38
CA TYR A 185 11.40 16.87 6.72
C TYR A 185 11.39 18.07 7.67
N LEU A 186 12.23 19.07 7.45
CA LEU A 186 12.21 20.32 8.23
C LEU A 186 10.87 21.04 8.08
N ALA A 187 10.22 20.95 6.92
CA ALA A 187 8.92 21.58 6.71
C ALA A 187 7.83 20.98 7.64
N VAL A 188 7.80 19.65 7.80
CA VAL A 188 6.87 19.00 8.74
C VAL A 188 7.28 19.28 10.18
N LEU A 189 8.56 19.18 10.52
CA LEU A 189 9.03 19.47 11.88
C LEU A 189 8.68 20.89 12.29
N THR A 190 8.90 21.88 11.42
CA THR A 190 8.51 23.27 11.63
C THR A 190 6.98 23.39 11.74
N SER A 191 6.21 22.75 10.87
CA SER A 191 4.76 22.77 10.96
C SER A 191 4.26 22.22 12.31
N LEU A 192 4.83 21.10 12.78
CA LEU A 192 4.50 20.51 14.07
C LEU A 192 4.90 21.42 15.26
N GLN A 193 5.91 22.26 15.12
CA GLN A 193 6.28 23.25 16.14
C GLN A 193 5.31 24.43 16.18
N LEU A 194 4.85 24.91 15.02
CA LEU A 194 3.96 26.06 14.89
C LEU A 194 2.50 25.78 15.26
N LEU A 195 2.13 24.50 15.48
CA LEU A 195 0.79 24.14 15.91
C LEU A 195 0.51 24.63 17.33
N ASP A 196 -0.67 25.19 17.50
CA ASP A 196 -1.22 25.56 18.81
C ASP A 196 -1.70 24.31 19.55
N PRO A 197 -1.03 23.87 20.64
CA PRO A 197 -1.40 22.65 21.36
C PRO A 197 -2.73 22.77 22.09
N THR A 198 -3.17 24.00 22.41
CA THR A 198 -4.43 24.23 23.16
C THR A 198 -5.67 23.95 22.31
N ARG A 199 -5.51 23.92 20.99
CA ARG A 199 -6.58 23.64 20.01
C ARG A 199 -6.60 22.21 19.51
N LEU A 200 -5.81 21.31 20.09
CA LEU A 200 -5.85 19.89 19.78
C LEU A 200 -6.91 19.21 20.64
N THR A 201 -7.68 18.32 20.04
CA THR A 201 -8.70 17.52 20.73
C THR A 201 -8.16 16.10 20.91
N PRO A 202 -7.63 15.75 22.09
CA PRO A 202 -7.07 14.42 22.33
C PRO A 202 -8.12 13.34 22.10
N SER A 203 -7.80 12.32 21.32
CA SER A 203 -8.67 11.15 21.13
C SER A 203 -8.61 10.26 22.36
N THR A 204 -9.76 9.91 22.94
CA THR A 204 -9.86 8.93 24.03
C THR A 204 -9.58 7.53 23.49
N VAL A 205 -8.55 6.89 24.04
CA VAL A 205 -8.13 5.53 23.68
C VAL A 205 -9.12 4.51 24.21
N THR A 206 -9.78 3.77 23.35
CA THR A 206 -10.49 2.55 23.71
C THR A 206 -9.52 1.38 23.67
N GLY A 207 -9.24 0.80 24.85
CA GLY A 207 -8.18 -0.18 25.09
C GLY A 207 -8.07 -1.34 24.10
N THR A 208 -6.84 -1.72 23.83
CA THR A 208 -6.45 -2.92 23.07
C THR A 208 -6.84 -4.19 23.84
N ARG A 209 -7.72 -5.01 23.28
CA ARG A 209 -8.02 -6.35 23.80
C ARG A 209 -6.88 -7.30 23.47
N GLN A 210 -6.37 -8.01 24.48
CA GLN A 210 -5.50 -9.17 24.31
C GLN A 210 -6.18 -10.20 23.39
N HIS A 211 -5.41 -10.89 22.53
CA HIS A 211 -5.88 -11.90 21.54
C HIS A 211 -6.56 -11.37 20.27
N ALA A 212 -6.52 -10.08 19.98
CA ALA A 212 -7.19 -9.49 18.81
C ALA A 212 -6.81 -10.14 17.47
N VAL A 213 -5.55 -10.53 17.29
CA VAL A 213 -5.06 -11.16 16.04
C VAL A 213 -5.60 -12.58 15.88
N ARG A 214 -5.55 -13.40 16.94
CA ARG A 214 -6.03 -14.80 16.91
C ARG A 214 -7.52 -14.87 16.58
N ASP A 215 -8.33 -14.03 17.24
CA ASP A 215 -9.77 -13.96 16.98
C ASP A 215 -10.05 -13.46 15.55
N GLY A 216 -9.26 -12.51 15.05
CA GLY A 216 -9.35 -12.04 13.67
C GLY A 216 -9.08 -13.16 12.67
N ILE A 217 -8.04 -13.96 12.87
CA ILE A 217 -7.70 -15.12 12.02
C ILE A 217 -8.82 -16.16 12.06
N ALA A 218 -9.33 -16.50 13.26
CA ALA A 218 -10.43 -17.45 13.41
C ALA A 218 -11.68 -16.97 12.67
N TYR A 219 -12.03 -15.68 12.79
CA TYR A 219 -13.15 -15.08 12.07
C TYR A 219 -12.97 -15.13 10.55
N VAL A 220 -11.79 -14.78 10.05
CA VAL A 220 -11.48 -14.84 8.60
C VAL A 220 -11.61 -16.27 8.08
N ARG A 221 -11.06 -17.26 8.80
CA ARG A 221 -11.15 -18.68 8.41
C ARG A 221 -12.59 -19.20 8.32
N SER A 222 -13.51 -18.67 9.13
CA SER A 222 -14.93 -19.02 9.07
C SER A 222 -15.69 -18.36 7.91
N ARG A 223 -15.05 -17.44 7.16
CA ARG A 223 -15.66 -16.61 6.12
C ARG A 223 -14.92 -16.78 4.78
N PRO A 224 -15.39 -17.68 3.90
CA PRO A 224 -14.75 -17.94 2.59
C PRO A 224 -14.57 -16.69 1.72
N ASP A 225 -15.51 -15.73 1.79
CA ASP A 225 -15.41 -14.45 1.08
C ASP A 225 -14.23 -13.61 1.55
N LEU A 226 -13.95 -13.56 2.87
CA LEU A 226 -12.80 -12.85 3.42
C LEU A 226 -11.48 -13.55 3.08
N VAL A 227 -11.46 -14.89 3.11
CA VAL A 227 -10.29 -15.68 2.69
C VAL A 227 -9.96 -15.38 1.22
N LEU A 228 -10.97 -15.41 0.32
CA LEU A 228 -10.77 -15.08 -1.08
C LEU A 228 -10.17 -13.67 -1.26
N ILE A 229 -10.75 -12.65 -0.60
CA ILE A 229 -10.24 -11.28 -0.70
C ILE A 229 -8.79 -11.20 -0.24
N LEU A 230 -8.47 -11.76 0.94
CA LEU A 230 -7.12 -11.70 1.49
C LEU A 230 -6.11 -12.47 0.63
N THR A 231 -6.51 -13.59 0.03
CA THR A 231 -5.66 -14.34 -0.90
C THR A 231 -5.40 -13.55 -2.18
N CYS A 232 -6.42 -12.91 -2.77
CA CYS A 232 -6.23 -12.01 -3.90
C CYS A 232 -5.28 -10.84 -3.56
N VAL A 233 -5.46 -10.23 -2.39
CA VAL A 233 -4.61 -9.14 -1.90
C VAL A 233 -3.17 -9.59 -1.68
N PHE A 234 -2.98 -10.80 -1.15
CA PHE A 234 -1.66 -11.41 -0.97
C PHE A 234 -0.91 -11.55 -2.29
N PHE A 235 -1.52 -12.17 -3.29
CA PHE A 235 -0.86 -12.38 -4.59
C PHE A 235 -0.55 -11.06 -5.30
N VAL A 236 -1.52 -10.14 -5.35
CA VAL A 236 -1.32 -8.81 -5.95
C VAL A 236 -0.25 -8.01 -5.21
N GLY A 237 -0.28 -7.98 -3.88
CA GLY A 237 0.67 -7.21 -3.07
C GLY A 237 2.09 -7.80 -3.09
N THR A 238 2.20 -9.13 -3.10
CA THR A 238 3.49 -9.82 -3.02
C THR A 238 4.21 -9.84 -4.37
N PHE A 239 3.51 -10.22 -5.43
CA PHE A 239 4.12 -10.50 -6.73
C PHE A 239 3.84 -9.41 -7.77
N GLY A 240 2.68 -8.75 -7.71
CA GLY A 240 2.27 -7.79 -8.71
C GLY A 240 2.68 -6.35 -8.40
N MET A 241 2.54 -5.85 -7.17
CA MET A 241 2.72 -4.42 -6.88
C MET A 241 4.18 -3.99 -6.63
N ASN A 242 5.13 -4.51 -7.41
CA ASN A 242 6.54 -4.16 -7.34
C ASN A 242 6.97 -3.12 -8.40
N PHE A 243 6.05 -2.22 -8.80
CA PHE A 243 6.20 -1.36 -9.98
C PHE A 243 7.38 -0.41 -9.96
N GLN A 244 7.81 0.09 -8.82
CA GLN A 244 8.96 0.99 -8.77
C GLN A 244 10.19 0.27 -9.31
N MET A 245 10.46 -0.93 -8.78
CA MET A 245 11.58 -1.76 -9.20
C MET A 245 11.43 -2.24 -10.66
N THR A 246 10.25 -2.77 -11.03
CA THR A 246 10.04 -3.28 -12.40
C THR A 246 10.09 -2.18 -13.43
N SER A 247 9.55 -0.98 -13.16
CA SER A 247 9.62 0.16 -14.07
C SER A 247 11.06 0.69 -14.21
N ALA A 248 11.85 0.65 -13.14
CA ALA A 248 13.25 1.06 -13.17
C ALA A 248 14.07 0.15 -14.10
N LEU A 249 13.95 -1.17 -13.94
CA LEU A 249 14.66 -2.15 -14.76
C LEU A 249 14.14 -2.20 -16.21
N MET A 250 12.83 -2.06 -16.41
CA MET A 250 12.27 -1.93 -17.77
C MET A 250 12.80 -0.68 -18.48
N ALA A 251 12.85 0.48 -17.78
CA ALA A 251 13.39 1.70 -18.35
C ALA A 251 14.86 1.54 -18.74
N THR A 252 15.70 1.04 -17.83
CA THR A 252 17.15 0.97 -18.03
C THR A 252 17.58 -0.20 -18.89
N GLN A 253 17.22 -1.44 -18.53
CA GLN A 253 17.75 -2.64 -19.16
C GLN A 253 17.02 -3.02 -20.45
N VAL A 254 15.71 -2.74 -20.56
CA VAL A 254 14.92 -3.10 -21.75
C VAL A 254 14.87 -1.99 -22.77
N PHE A 255 14.64 -0.76 -22.31
CA PHE A 255 14.44 0.38 -23.23
C PHE A 255 15.64 1.30 -23.33
N GLY A 256 16.73 1.08 -22.58
CA GLY A 256 17.94 1.90 -22.61
C GLY A 256 17.67 3.37 -22.23
N LYS A 257 16.73 3.63 -21.31
CA LYS A 257 16.30 4.94 -20.89
C LYS A 257 16.95 5.36 -19.56
N GLY A 258 16.96 6.67 -19.30
CA GLY A 258 17.57 7.25 -18.13
C GLY A 258 16.60 7.47 -16.96
N ALA A 259 17.11 8.18 -15.93
CA ALA A 259 16.37 8.50 -14.71
C ALA A 259 15.11 9.36 -14.99
N GLY A 260 15.19 10.27 -15.98
CA GLY A 260 14.05 11.13 -16.35
C GLY A 260 12.86 10.31 -16.81
N GLU A 261 13.09 9.38 -17.72
CA GLU A 261 12.05 8.50 -18.25
C GLU A 261 11.55 7.51 -17.18
N TYR A 262 12.41 7.00 -16.31
CA TYR A 262 11.98 6.20 -15.15
C TYR A 262 11.02 6.97 -14.24
N GLY A 263 11.38 8.20 -13.85
CA GLY A 263 10.51 9.04 -13.03
C GLY A 263 9.17 9.36 -13.70
N LEU A 264 9.15 9.54 -15.02
CA LEU A 264 7.93 9.75 -15.80
C LEU A 264 7.03 8.52 -15.80
N LEU A 265 7.55 7.29 -15.93
CA LEU A 265 6.75 6.07 -15.86
C LEU A 265 5.99 5.96 -14.54
N ALA A 266 6.66 6.24 -13.41
CA ALA A 266 6.03 6.23 -12.09
C ALA A 266 4.89 7.26 -12.00
N SER A 267 5.08 8.45 -12.56
CA SER A 267 4.07 9.51 -12.57
C SER A 267 2.90 9.19 -13.48
N ILE A 268 3.14 8.63 -14.67
CA ILE A 268 2.11 8.18 -15.62
C ILE A 268 1.24 7.09 -14.97
N MET A 269 1.83 6.13 -14.29
CA MET A 269 1.09 5.10 -13.57
C MET A 269 0.26 5.69 -12.42
N ALA A 270 0.78 6.71 -11.72
CA ALA A 270 0.07 7.36 -10.63
C ALA A 270 -1.22 8.07 -11.08
N VAL A 271 -1.26 8.60 -12.30
CA VAL A 271 -2.49 9.18 -12.92
C VAL A 271 -3.58 8.11 -13.02
N GLY A 272 -3.24 6.93 -13.55
CA GLY A 272 -4.18 5.82 -13.63
C GLY A 272 -4.63 5.32 -12.25
N SER A 273 -3.70 5.26 -11.30
CA SER A 273 -4.01 4.89 -9.92
C SER A 273 -5.01 5.85 -9.27
N LEU A 274 -4.85 7.16 -9.47
CA LEU A 274 -5.79 8.18 -8.99
C LEU A 274 -7.17 8.00 -9.61
N ALA A 275 -7.24 7.78 -10.94
CA ALA A 275 -8.50 7.50 -11.63
C ALA A 275 -9.19 6.25 -11.06
N GLY A 276 -8.44 5.17 -10.83
CA GLY A 276 -8.95 3.94 -10.21
C GLY A 276 -9.52 4.14 -8.81
N ALA A 277 -8.82 4.89 -7.96
CA ALA A 277 -9.28 5.23 -6.62
C ALA A 277 -10.57 6.07 -6.65
N LEU A 278 -10.66 7.07 -7.53
CA LEU A 278 -11.85 7.91 -7.70
C LEU A 278 -13.05 7.12 -8.24
N MET A 279 -12.82 6.22 -9.21
CA MET A 279 -13.87 5.35 -9.75
C MET A 279 -14.38 4.37 -8.68
N ALA A 280 -13.49 3.81 -7.86
CA ALA A 280 -13.88 2.93 -6.76
C ALA A 280 -14.70 3.68 -5.70
N ALA A 281 -14.33 4.92 -5.37
CA ALA A 281 -15.05 5.76 -4.42
C ALA A 281 -16.48 6.12 -4.89
N ARG A 282 -16.70 6.28 -6.20
CA ARG A 282 -18.03 6.53 -6.79
C ARG A 282 -18.94 5.30 -6.77
N ARG A 283 -18.40 4.09 -6.63
CA ARG A 283 -19.18 2.85 -6.57
C ARG A 283 -19.73 2.64 -5.16
N GLY A 284 -20.98 2.94 -4.94
CA GLY A 284 -21.62 2.96 -3.61
C GLY A 284 -21.65 1.62 -2.85
N ARG A 285 -21.53 0.45 -3.53
CA ARG A 285 -21.47 -0.88 -2.89
C ARG A 285 -20.45 -1.77 -3.61
N PRO A 286 -19.25 -1.94 -3.06
CA PRO A 286 -18.29 -2.89 -3.61
C PRO A 286 -18.84 -4.31 -3.49
N ARG A 287 -18.64 -5.10 -4.56
CA ARG A 287 -19.04 -6.51 -4.62
C ARG A 287 -17.80 -7.36 -4.75
N LEU A 288 -17.79 -8.53 -4.13
CA LEU A 288 -16.66 -9.48 -4.18
C LEU A 288 -16.14 -9.73 -5.62
N ARG A 289 -17.06 -9.85 -6.59
CA ARG A 289 -16.71 -10.01 -8.01
C ARG A 289 -15.84 -8.89 -8.56
N PHE A 290 -15.97 -7.66 -8.07
CA PHE A 290 -15.15 -6.55 -8.53
C PHE A 290 -13.70 -6.65 -8.01
N VAL A 291 -13.50 -7.21 -6.83
CA VAL A 291 -12.15 -7.47 -6.30
C VAL A 291 -11.44 -8.50 -7.19
N VAL A 292 -12.10 -9.60 -7.51
CA VAL A 292 -11.56 -10.67 -8.37
C VAL A 292 -11.32 -10.15 -9.79
N LEU A 293 -12.30 -9.49 -10.41
CA LEU A 293 -12.18 -8.97 -11.77
C LEU A 293 -11.10 -7.89 -11.90
N ALA A 294 -11.01 -6.97 -10.91
CA ALA A 294 -9.98 -5.95 -10.92
C ALA A 294 -8.58 -6.54 -10.69
N GLY A 295 -8.46 -7.57 -9.85
CA GLY A 295 -7.21 -8.30 -9.64
C GLY A 295 -6.79 -9.09 -10.89
N ALA A 296 -7.72 -9.76 -11.55
CA ALA A 296 -7.45 -10.45 -12.81
C ALA A 296 -7.08 -9.47 -13.94
N ALA A 297 -7.82 -8.36 -14.08
CA ALA A 297 -7.51 -7.31 -15.05
C ALA A 297 -6.14 -6.68 -14.78
N PHE A 298 -5.78 -6.47 -13.51
CA PHE A 298 -4.45 -6.05 -13.10
C PHE A 298 -3.37 -7.01 -13.59
N SER A 299 -3.52 -8.31 -13.28
CA SER A 299 -2.54 -9.34 -13.66
C SER A 299 -2.38 -9.46 -15.18
N VAL A 300 -3.49 -9.43 -15.92
CA VAL A 300 -3.46 -9.43 -17.41
C VAL A 300 -2.76 -8.19 -17.95
N THR A 301 -3.07 -7.00 -17.38
CA THR A 301 -2.43 -5.74 -17.81
C THR A 301 -0.94 -5.74 -17.47
N GLU A 302 -0.53 -6.35 -16.36
CA GLU A 302 0.88 -6.51 -15.99
C GLU A 302 1.62 -7.41 -16.99
N ILE A 303 1.03 -8.54 -17.38
CA ILE A 303 1.57 -9.42 -18.43
C ILE A 303 1.68 -8.66 -19.76
N VAL A 304 0.62 -7.93 -20.14
CA VAL A 304 0.64 -7.10 -21.36
C VAL A 304 1.75 -6.06 -21.30
N ALA A 305 1.95 -5.39 -20.16
CA ALA A 305 3.05 -4.44 -19.96
C ALA A 305 4.43 -5.10 -20.19
N GLY A 306 4.63 -6.32 -19.68
CA GLY A 306 5.86 -7.08 -19.87
C GLY A 306 6.15 -7.43 -21.36
N LEU A 307 5.12 -7.51 -22.19
CA LEU A 307 5.22 -7.81 -23.63
C LEU A 307 5.43 -6.56 -24.50
N MET A 308 5.33 -5.35 -23.96
CA MET A 308 5.41 -4.13 -24.76
C MET A 308 6.79 -3.97 -25.41
N PRO A 309 6.82 -3.71 -26.74
CA PRO A 309 8.06 -3.65 -27.50
C PRO A 309 8.84 -2.34 -27.28
N THR A 310 8.17 -1.25 -26.99
CA THR A 310 8.78 0.09 -26.88
C THR A 310 8.44 0.78 -25.58
N TYR A 311 9.27 1.75 -25.18
CA TYR A 311 9.02 2.60 -24.03
C TYR A 311 7.65 3.30 -24.11
N ALA A 312 7.26 3.82 -25.28
CA ALA A 312 6.01 4.54 -25.47
C ALA A 312 4.78 3.63 -25.28
N THR A 313 4.82 2.41 -25.83
CA THR A 313 3.73 1.44 -25.63
C THR A 313 3.66 0.93 -24.20
N PHE A 314 4.81 0.73 -23.56
CA PHE A 314 4.88 0.40 -22.13
C PHE A 314 4.27 1.52 -21.28
N ALA A 315 4.68 2.78 -21.50
CA ALA A 315 4.15 3.94 -20.81
C ALA A 315 2.62 4.10 -20.99
N ALA A 316 2.10 3.79 -22.19
CA ALA A 316 0.67 3.87 -22.49
C ALA A 316 -0.17 2.82 -21.72
N VAL A 317 0.41 1.67 -21.36
CA VAL A 317 -0.27 0.61 -20.59
C VAL A 317 -0.29 0.92 -19.09
N LEU A 318 0.69 1.64 -18.56
CA LEU A 318 0.83 1.89 -17.13
C LEU A 318 -0.38 2.59 -16.47
N PRO A 319 -1.08 3.56 -17.08
CA PRO A 319 -2.30 4.10 -16.50
C PRO A 319 -3.39 3.05 -16.26
N VAL A 320 -3.56 2.11 -17.19
CA VAL A 320 -4.53 1.01 -17.05
C VAL A 320 -4.11 0.09 -15.91
N LEU A 321 -2.83 -0.21 -15.80
CA LEU A 321 -2.26 -1.00 -14.72
C LEU A 321 -2.50 -0.35 -13.36
N GLY A 322 -2.19 0.94 -13.24
CA GLY A 322 -2.44 1.71 -12.01
C GLY A 322 -3.92 1.79 -11.63
N LEU A 323 -4.80 1.96 -12.63
CA LEU A 323 -6.25 1.97 -12.46
C LEU A 323 -6.76 0.63 -11.90
N CYS A 324 -6.34 -0.49 -12.49
CA CYS A 324 -6.73 -1.83 -12.03
C CYS A 324 -6.21 -2.11 -10.63
N ALA A 325 -4.94 -1.76 -10.34
CA ALA A 325 -4.32 -1.94 -9.04
C ALA A 325 -5.10 -1.24 -7.93
N LEU A 326 -5.34 0.07 -8.07
CA LEU A 326 -6.03 0.85 -7.05
C LEU A 326 -7.53 0.54 -6.97
N THR A 327 -8.16 0.18 -8.08
CA THR A 327 -9.54 -0.31 -8.07
C THR A 327 -9.65 -1.60 -7.24
N MET A 328 -8.71 -2.54 -7.41
CA MET A 328 -8.67 -3.78 -6.64
C MET A 328 -8.45 -3.52 -5.15
N VAL A 329 -7.40 -2.78 -4.79
CA VAL A 329 -7.02 -2.48 -3.40
C VAL A 329 -8.14 -1.75 -2.66
N THR A 330 -8.72 -0.71 -3.27
CA THR A 330 -9.81 0.06 -2.65
C THR A 330 -11.09 -0.75 -2.55
N SER A 331 -11.44 -1.56 -3.56
CA SER A 331 -12.62 -2.44 -3.52
C SER A 331 -12.45 -3.54 -2.47
N ALA A 332 -11.26 -4.14 -2.33
CA ALA A 332 -10.97 -5.14 -1.31
C ALA A 332 -11.14 -4.56 0.10
N ASN A 333 -10.50 -3.41 0.37
CA ASN A 333 -10.60 -2.74 1.67
C ASN A 333 -12.07 -2.36 2.00
N ALA A 334 -12.78 -1.77 1.06
CA ALA A 334 -14.19 -1.38 1.26
C ALA A 334 -15.09 -2.62 1.47
N THR A 335 -14.88 -3.71 0.70
CA THR A 335 -15.65 -4.95 0.89
C THR A 335 -15.42 -5.53 2.28
N ILE A 336 -14.17 -5.62 2.73
CA ILE A 336 -13.82 -6.09 4.08
C ILE A 336 -14.55 -5.25 5.15
N GLN A 337 -14.50 -3.92 5.04
CA GLN A 337 -15.12 -3.04 6.01
C GLN A 337 -16.65 -3.14 6.06
N LEU A 338 -17.30 -3.38 4.91
CA LEU A 338 -18.76 -3.47 4.82
C LEU A 338 -19.31 -4.85 5.17
N THR A 339 -18.56 -5.92 4.89
CA THR A 339 -19.01 -7.32 5.12
C THR A 339 -18.63 -7.87 6.48
N SER A 340 -17.63 -7.28 7.15
CA SER A 340 -17.21 -7.69 8.49
C SER A 340 -18.15 -7.14 9.56
N SER A 341 -18.40 -7.95 10.60
CA SER A 341 -19.17 -7.51 11.77
C SER A 341 -18.50 -6.28 12.43
N PRO A 342 -19.25 -5.34 13.00
CA PRO A 342 -18.69 -4.13 13.61
C PRO A 342 -17.59 -4.42 14.64
N MET A 343 -17.72 -5.51 15.43
CA MET A 343 -16.77 -5.92 16.45
C MET A 343 -15.46 -6.47 15.88
N MET A 344 -15.50 -7.07 14.67
CA MET A 344 -14.34 -7.72 14.03
C MET A 344 -13.70 -6.85 12.95
N ARG A 345 -14.38 -5.78 12.51
CA ARG A 345 -13.96 -4.92 11.39
C ARG A 345 -12.52 -4.42 11.52
N GLY A 346 -12.14 -3.90 12.68
CA GLY A 346 -10.78 -3.41 12.93
C GLY A 346 -9.72 -4.53 12.87
N ARG A 347 -10.06 -5.73 13.37
CA ARG A 347 -9.15 -6.89 13.35
C ARG A 347 -8.93 -7.41 11.94
N VAL A 348 -10.00 -7.50 11.13
CA VAL A 348 -9.90 -7.93 9.73
C VAL A 348 -9.17 -6.87 8.89
N ALA A 349 -9.39 -5.58 9.14
CA ALA A 349 -8.63 -4.50 8.49
C ALA A 349 -7.13 -4.56 8.82
N ALA A 350 -6.76 -4.87 10.06
CA ALA A 350 -5.36 -5.06 10.45
C ALA A 350 -4.73 -6.27 9.74
N LEU A 351 -5.45 -7.40 9.64
CA LEU A 351 -5.00 -8.57 8.87
C LEU A 351 -4.84 -8.24 7.38
N TYR A 352 -5.77 -7.47 6.81
CA TYR A 352 -5.67 -6.99 5.42
C TYR A 352 -4.38 -6.19 5.19
N LEU A 353 -4.07 -5.23 6.06
CA LEU A 353 -2.85 -4.44 5.95
C LEU A 353 -1.59 -5.30 6.13
N MET A 354 -1.62 -6.25 7.07
CA MET A 354 -0.52 -7.19 7.30
C MET A 354 -0.27 -8.06 6.07
N VAL A 355 -1.31 -8.59 5.45
CA VAL A 355 -1.22 -9.42 4.23
C VAL A 355 -0.75 -8.58 3.04
N PHE A 356 -1.32 -7.39 2.87
CA PHE A 356 -1.00 -6.50 1.75
C PHE A 356 0.45 -6.01 1.77
N MET A 357 0.91 -5.55 2.94
CA MET A 357 2.27 -5.02 3.07
C MET A 357 3.31 -6.10 3.42
N GLY A 358 2.89 -7.16 4.10
CA GLY A 358 3.78 -8.21 4.59
C GLY A 358 4.31 -9.15 3.52
N GLY A 359 3.67 -9.20 2.35
CA GLY A 359 4.15 -9.98 1.22
C GLY A 359 5.36 -9.35 0.51
N THR A 360 5.43 -8.04 0.45
CA THR A 360 6.46 -7.31 -0.31
C THR A 360 7.90 -7.56 0.18
N PRO A 361 8.21 -7.66 1.50
CA PRO A 361 9.55 -7.99 1.97
C PRO A 361 10.14 -9.30 1.41
N VAL A 362 9.28 -10.25 1.07
CA VAL A 362 9.67 -11.53 0.45
C VAL A 362 9.49 -11.45 -1.06
N GLY A 363 8.40 -10.88 -1.53
CA GLY A 363 8.05 -10.81 -2.95
C GLY A 363 9.01 -9.94 -3.75
N ALA A 364 9.42 -8.78 -3.23
CA ALA A 364 10.29 -7.87 -3.96
C ALA A 364 11.68 -8.48 -4.25
N PRO A 365 12.39 -9.11 -3.28
CA PRO A 365 13.64 -9.81 -3.59
C PRO A 365 13.46 -10.95 -4.59
N LEU A 366 12.38 -11.73 -4.50
CA LEU A 366 12.09 -12.82 -5.43
C LEU A 366 11.84 -12.32 -6.85
N ILE A 367 11.02 -11.30 -7.01
CA ILE A 367 10.74 -10.68 -8.32
C ILE A 367 12.01 -10.02 -8.86
N GLY A 368 12.82 -9.38 -8.02
CA GLY A 368 14.12 -8.82 -8.39
C GLY A 368 15.08 -9.89 -8.91
N TRP A 369 15.19 -11.02 -8.21
CA TRP A 369 15.97 -12.16 -8.64
C TRP A 369 15.49 -12.76 -9.97
N VAL A 370 14.17 -12.88 -10.17
CA VAL A 370 13.60 -13.30 -11.46
C VAL A 370 14.03 -12.35 -12.57
N GLY A 371 14.00 -11.04 -12.33
CA GLY A 371 14.43 -10.03 -13.29
C GLY A 371 15.91 -10.12 -13.65
N GLU A 372 16.75 -10.39 -12.66
CA GLU A 372 18.20 -10.52 -12.84
C GLU A 372 18.55 -11.81 -13.60
N THR A 373 17.87 -12.92 -13.28
CA THR A 373 18.17 -14.24 -13.86
C THR A 373 17.58 -14.44 -15.25
N PHE A 374 16.34 -13.99 -15.48
CA PHE A 374 15.58 -14.25 -16.71
C PHE A 374 15.35 -12.99 -17.55
N GLY A 375 15.75 -11.83 -17.03
CA GLY A 375 15.56 -10.52 -17.67
C GLY A 375 14.36 -9.75 -17.13
N ALA A 376 14.44 -8.41 -17.17
CA ALA A 376 13.49 -7.51 -16.54
C ALA A 376 12.01 -7.72 -16.97
N ARG A 377 11.76 -8.17 -18.20
CA ARG A 377 10.41 -8.50 -18.68
C ARG A 377 9.74 -9.61 -17.87
N TRP A 378 10.53 -10.60 -17.40
CA TRP A 378 10.01 -11.71 -16.61
C TRP A 378 9.52 -11.32 -15.23
N MET A 379 9.95 -10.18 -14.71
CA MET A 379 9.38 -9.64 -13.48
C MET A 379 7.88 -9.36 -13.62
N LEU A 380 7.48 -8.78 -14.75
CA LEU A 380 6.08 -8.48 -15.06
C LEU A 380 5.32 -9.72 -15.53
N LEU A 381 5.92 -10.53 -16.40
CA LEU A 381 5.31 -11.78 -16.87
C LEU A 381 5.13 -12.79 -15.75
N GLY A 382 6.17 -12.99 -14.94
CA GLY A 382 6.16 -13.91 -13.81
C GLY A 382 5.27 -13.40 -12.67
N GLY A 383 5.40 -12.13 -12.28
CA GLY A 383 4.58 -11.50 -11.26
C GLY A 383 3.10 -11.53 -11.60
N GLY A 384 2.75 -11.06 -12.83
CA GLY A 384 1.39 -11.10 -13.33
C GLY A 384 0.86 -12.52 -13.51
N GLY A 385 1.69 -13.45 -14.01
CA GLY A 385 1.32 -14.86 -14.20
C GLY A 385 1.01 -15.56 -12.87
N VAL A 386 1.90 -15.46 -11.88
CA VAL A 386 1.69 -16.02 -10.53
C VAL A 386 0.46 -15.40 -9.88
N THR A 387 0.28 -14.09 -10.01
CA THR A 387 -0.87 -13.39 -9.47
C THR A 387 -2.17 -13.85 -10.11
N LEU A 388 -2.21 -13.98 -11.44
CA LEU A 388 -3.40 -14.45 -12.18
C LEU A 388 -3.77 -15.89 -11.79
N VAL A 389 -2.80 -16.79 -11.73
CA VAL A 389 -3.01 -18.19 -11.31
C VAL A 389 -3.48 -18.23 -9.86
N GLY A 390 -2.86 -17.46 -8.96
CA GLY A 390 -3.26 -17.40 -7.56
C GLY A 390 -4.71 -16.92 -7.37
N ILE A 391 -5.11 -15.87 -8.09
CA ILE A 391 -6.49 -15.37 -8.08
C ILE A 391 -7.45 -16.43 -8.67
N GLY A 392 -7.06 -17.09 -9.76
CA GLY A 392 -7.86 -18.16 -10.39
C GLY A 392 -8.12 -19.33 -9.43
N LEU A 393 -7.05 -19.83 -8.80
CA LEU A 393 -7.13 -20.93 -7.82
C LEU A 393 -7.96 -20.53 -6.59
N ALA A 394 -7.76 -19.33 -6.04
CA ALA A 394 -8.53 -18.82 -4.92
C ALA A 394 -10.03 -18.70 -5.26
N THR A 395 -10.33 -18.26 -6.47
CA THR A 395 -11.71 -18.13 -6.97
C THR A 395 -12.36 -19.49 -7.18
N ALA A 396 -11.64 -20.44 -7.77
CA ALA A 396 -12.11 -21.81 -7.93
C ALA A 396 -12.39 -22.48 -6.57
N TRP A 397 -11.47 -22.32 -5.63
CA TRP A 397 -11.66 -22.81 -4.26
C TRP A 397 -12.90 -22.20 -3.58
N TYR A 398 -13.11 -20.90 -3.76
CA TYR A 398 -14.27 -20.21 -3.20
C TYR A 398 -15.60 -20.78 -3.75
N PHE A 399 -15.71 -20.99 -5.06
CA PHE A 399 -16.91 -21.56 -5.66
C PHE A 399 -17.14 -23.02 -5.20
N HIS A 400 -16.10 -23.82 -5.16
CA HIS A 400 -16.19 -25.19 -4.66
C HIS A 400 -16.70 -25.24 -3.20
N THR A 401 -16.18 -24.34 -2.34
CA THR A 401 -16.62 -24.25 -0.94
C THR A 401 -18.09 -23.81 -0.83
N GLN A 402 -18.54 -22.89 -1.68
CA GLN A 402 -19.93 -22.44 -1.72
C GLN A 402 -20.87 -23.54 -2.19
N ASP A 403 -20.49 -24.32 -3.18
CA ASP A 403 -21.31 -25.43 -3.69
C ASP A 403 -21.42 -26.55 -2.65
N ALA A 404 -20.32 -26.89 -1.98
CA ALA A 404 -20.34 -27.86 -0.88
C ALA A 404 -21.27 -27.42 0.27
N GLN A 405 -21.21 -26.16 0.68
CA GLN A 405 -22.10 -25.63 1.72
C GLN A 405 -23.58 -25.64 1.27
N ARG A 406 -23.86 -25.38 0.00
CA ARG A 406 -25.21 -25.45 -0.56
C ARG A 406 -25.74 -26.86 -0.60
N GLU A 407 -24.91 -27.83 -0.93
CA GLU A 407 -25.30 -29.27 -0.93
C GLU A 407 -25.56 -29.75 0.49
N GLU A 408 -24.69 -29.42 1.45
CA GLU A 408 -24.91 -29.80 2.85
C GLU A 408 -26.21 -29.17 3.40
N LEU A 409 -26.51 -27.93 3.09
CA LEU A 409 -27.76 -27.28 3.47
C LEU A 409 -28.98 -27.98 2.83
N ARG A 410 -28.88 -28.35 1.56
CA ARG A 410 -29.95 -29.11 0.86
C ARG A 410 -30.17 -30.48 1.48
N GLN A 411 -29.11 -31.20 1.85
CA GLN A 411 -29.19 -32.46 2.53
C GLN A 411 -29.85 -32.32 3.91
N ASN A 412 -29.40 -31.36 4.71
CA ASN A 412 -29.99 -31.08 6.02
C ASN A 412 -31.48 -30.72 5.94
N LEU A 413 -31.90 -29.95 4.92
CA LEU A 413 -33.32 -29.64 4.69
C LEU A 413 -34.15 -30.87 4.23
N ARG A 414 -33.54 -31.76 3.45
CA ARG A 414 -34.18 -33.03 3.07
C ARG A 414 -34.38 -33.95 4.30
N ASP A 415 -33.38 -34.05 5.15
CA ASP A 415 -33.44 -34.86 6.36
C ASP A 415 -34.45 -34.31 7.38
N LEU A 416 -34.55 -32.97 7.52
CA LEU A 416 -35.57 -32.35 8.35
C LEU A 416 -36.98 -32.62 7.81
N ARG A 417 -37.21 -32.49 6.50
CA ARG A 417 -38.51 -32.86 5.88
C ARG A 417 -38.89 -34.31 6.08
N TRP A 418 -37.91 -35.21 5.96
CA TRP A 418 -38.09 -36.65 6.19
C TRP A 418 -38.46 -36.95 7.66
N ARG A 419 -37.79 -36.30 8.61
CA ARG A 419 -38.11 -36.41 10.04
C ARG A 419 -39.50 -35.88 10.40
N HIS A 420 -39.91 -34.78 9.78
CA HIS A 420 -41.27 -34.25 9.96
C HIS A 420 -42.35 -35.15 9.35
N ALA A 421 -42.13 -35.68 8.14
CA ALA A 421 -43.05 -36.61 7.51
C ALA A 421 -43.22 -37.86 8.37
N ARG A 422 -42.13 -38.48 8.85
CA ARG A 422 -42.18 -39.66 9.74
C ARG A 422 -42.89 -39.39 11.07
N ARG A 423 -42.77 -38.19 11.64
CA ARG A 423 -43.51 -37.82 12.86
C ARG A 423 -45.00 -37.62 12.59
N ALA A 424 -45.39 -37.13 11.44
CA ALA A 424 -46.79 -37.00 11.04
C ALA A 424 -47.42 -38.36 10.85
N ASP A 425 -46.73 -39.32 10.23
CA ASP A 425 -47.19 -40.69 10.05
C ASP A 425 -47.38 -41.44 11.40
N LEU A 426 -46.48 -41.19 12.37
CA LEU A 426 -46.56 -41.79 13.72
C LEU A 426 -47.72 -41.24 14.56
N HIS A 427 -48.12 -39.99 14.34
CA HIS A 427 -49.28 -39.40 15.02
C HIS A 427 -50.61 -39.67 14.30
N GLY A 428 -50.58 -40.08 13.03
CA GLY A 428 -51.78 -40.47 12.27
C GLY A 428 -52.29 -41.90 12.58
N VAL A 429 -51.54 -42.71 13.30
CA VAL A 429 -51.90 -44.10 13.64
C VAL A 429 -52.60 -44.22 15.02
N GLN A 430 -52.85 -43.14 15.74
CA GLN A 430 -53.51 -43.21 17.07
C GLN A 430 -54.97 -42.70 17.10
N ILE A 431 -55.69 -42.74 15.97
CA ILE A 431 -57.13 -42.51 16.01
C ILE A 431 -57.82 -43.64 15.23
N HIS A 432 -57.95 -44.81 15.86
CA HIS A 432 -59.06 -45.78 15.66
C HIS A 432 -59.18 -46.66 16.89
#